data_b383b9f028638f9c90d477e36184b723
#
_entry.id   b383b9f028638f9c90d477e36184b723
#
_cell.length_a   1.000
_cell.length_b   1.000
_cell.length_c   1.000
_cell.angle_alpha   90.00
_cell.angle_beta   90.00
_cell.angle_gamma   90.00
#
_symmetry.space_group_name_H-M   'P 1'
#
loop_
_entity.id
_entity.type
_entity.pdbx_description
1 polymer ?
#
loop_
_entity_poly.entity_id
_entity_poly.type
_entity_poly.pdbx_seq_one_letter_code
_entity_poly.pdbx_strand_id
1 'polypeptide(L)'
;ENLEATCVAEVTEDPRLVMHWRGKEIVNISRAFLDTNGAHQETDVIVGTASKADSYFEEKTDVADVKAAWLKDLADLNVCSQKGLVEMFDGSIGASSVFMPHGGQYQMTETQAMVAKLPVLTGDCDTVTMMSFGFDPYLSTWSPYHGAIYAVTESVAKIVAAGGDYSKIRFTFQEYFRRMTEDPHRWSQPFAALLGAYSAQLGFGLPSIGGKDSMSGTFEHIDVPPTLVSFAVDVATEKDIITPELKKAGDKLVWLQIPTDEYDVPVYEKVMDQYGKFSADIHDGKIVAAYALDRHGIVPAVSKMAFGNRMGVTLDASVEAKDLFAPAFGDLIAEVPADKLDGLTIDYTVIGEVTEEQNFEYKDTKIALADAQKAWESTLESVFATNSKAEGQDEKIDTGLFDTKEVHICEHKIAQPTVFIPVFPGTNCEYDSKRAFERAGAKTIVKVFRNMSASDIVDSVDVFEKAIAQ
;
A
#
# COMPACT_ATOMS: atom_id res chain seq x y z
N GLU A 1 27.27 9.36 17.80
CA GLU A 1 27.37 8.36 16.72
C GLU A 1 28.77 8.25 16.11
N ASN A 2 29.72 9.02 16.57
CA ASN A 2 31.11 9.03 16.10
C ASN A 2 31.23 9.23 14.55
N LEU A 3 30.35 10.06 13.99
CA LEU A 3 30.36 10.45 12.60
C LEU A 3 31.07 11.82 12.43
N GLU A 4 31.79 11.98 11.34
CA GLU A 4 32.41 13.24 10.98
C GLU A 4 31.41 14.08 10.16
N ALA A 5 31.30 15.36 10.48
CA ALA A 5 30.55 16.34 9.71
C ALA A 5 31.47 17.52 9.37
N THR A 6 31.62 17.77 8.07
CA THR A 6 32.51 18.83 7.57
C THR A 6 31.71 19.83 6.73
N CYS A 7 31.89 21.12 6.95
CA CYS A 7 31.36 22.16 6.09
C CYS A 7 32.08 22.11 4.73
N VAL A 8 31.37 21.83 3.66
CA VAL A 8 31.94 21.66 2.30
C VAL A 8 31.56 22.78 1.35
N ALA A 9 30.58 23.63 1.72
CA ALA A 9 30.16 24.76 0.91
C ALA A 9 29.44 25.82 1.74
N GLU A 10 29.36 27.02 1.19
CA GLU A 10 28.58 28.15 1.71
C GLU A 10 27.60 28.61 0.63
N VAL A 11 26.40 29.03 1.05
CA VAL A 11 25.44 29.69 0.18
C VAL A 11 25.79 31.15 0.02
N THR A 12 25.88 31.62 -1.22
CA THR A 12 26.27 32.99 -1.54
C THR A 12 25.16 33.76 -2.24
N GLU A 13 25.22 35.09 -2.22
CA GLU A 13 24.32 35.96 -2.97
C GLU A 13 24.58 35.92 -4.49
N ASP A 14 25.81 35.61 -4.90
CA ASP A 14 26.13 35.41 -6.32
C ASP A 14 25.51 34.12 -6.84
N PRO A 15 24.60 34.19 -7.85
CA PRO A 15 23.88 33.02 -8.36
C PRO A 15 24.76 32.12 -9.22
N ARG A 16 25.83 31.59 -8.65
CA ARG A 16 26.80 30.70 -9.31
C ARG A 16 27.12 29.49 -8.44
N LEU A 17 27.35 28.36 -9.08
CA LEU A 17 28.04 27.23 -8.48
C LEU A 17 29.51 27.35 -8.74
N VAL A 18 30.30 27.57 -7.68
CA VAL A 18 31.76 27.68 -7.77
C VAL A 18 32.38 26.55 -6.93
N MET A 19 33.27 25.79 -7.53
CA MET A 19 34.01 24.74 -6.84
C MET A 19 35.52 24.94 -6.98
N HIS A 20 36.23 24.77 -5.86
CA HIS A 20 37.69 24.83 -5.80
C HIS A 20 38.26 23.45 -5.46
N TRP A 21 39.34 23.08 -6.11
CA TRP A 21 40.13 21.90 -5.82
C TRP A 21 41.60 22.21 -5.79
N ARG A 22 42.23 21.92 -4.67
CA ARG A 22 43.67 22.19 -4.45
C ARG A 22 44.08 23.62 -4.83
N GLY A 23 43.30 24.61 -4.41
CA GLY A 23 43.53 26.03 -4.65
C GLY A 23 43.24 26.51 -6.08
N LYS A 24 42.66 25.67 -6.93
CA LYS A 24 42.24 26.04 -8.29
C LYS A 24 40.74 25.99 -8.40
N GLU A 25 40.16 26.98 -9.07
CA GLU A 25 38.77 26.93 -9.50
C GLU A 25 38.62 25.88 -10.60
N ILE A 26 37.74 24.93 -10.40
CA ILE A 26 37.47 23.82 -11.34
C ILE A 26 36.04 23.85 -11.90
N VAL A 27 35.13 24.55 -11.24
CA VAL A 27 33.76 24.79 -11.69
C VAL A 27 33.41 26.24 -11.38
N ASN A 28 32.78 26.90 -12.35
CA ASN A 28 32.22 28.23 -12.16
C ASN A 28 31.06 28.39 -13.17
N ILE A 29 29.86 28.01 -12.78
CA ILE A 29 28.67 27.89 -13.63
C ILE A 29 27.54 28.74 -13.06
N SER A 30 26.90 29.56 -13.91
CA SER A 30 25.72 30.33 -13.46
C SER A 30 24.51 29.44 -13.13
N ARG A 31 23.72 29.89 -12.16
CA ARG A 31 22.42 29.24 -11.86
C ARG A 31 21.52 29.24 -13.08
N ALA A 32 21.47 30.30 -13.86
CA ALA A 32 20.69 30.39 -15.10
C ALA A 32 21.04 29.28 -16.11
N PHE A 33 22.33 28.90 -16.19
CA PHE A 33 22.74 27.78 -17.03
C PHE A 33 22.30 26.42 -16.42
N LEU A 34 22.47 26.24 -15.12
CA LEU A 34 22.09 25.01 -14.42
C LEU A 34 20.57 24.77 -14.47
N ASP A 35 19.78 25.82 -14.34
CA ASP A 35 18.31 25.74 -14.34
C ASP A 35 17.73 25.38 -15.73
N THR A 36 18.46 25.65 -16.81
CA THR A 36 18.00 25.44 -18.18
C THR A 36 18.89 24.49 -18.99
N ASN A 37 19.98 23.99 -18.44
CA ASN A 37 21.05 23.31 -19.19
C ASN A 37 21.56 24.15 -20.39
N GLY A 38 21.49 25.49 -20.27
CA GLY A 38 21.87 26.43 -21.32
C GLY A 38 20.86 26.60 -22.45
N ALA A 39 19.70 25.94 -22.39
CA ALA A 39 18.64 26.06 -23.39
C ALA A 39 17.37 26.63 -22.73
N HIS A 40 16.90 27.77 -23.24
CA HIS A 40 15.60 28.31 -22.82
C HIS A 40 14.52 27.57 -23.61
N GLN A 41 13.59 26.93 -22.93
CA GLN A 41 12.50 26.16 -23.53
C GLN A 41 11.17 26.80 -23.15
N GLU A 42 10.31 27.00 -24.15
CA GLU A 42 8.97 27.51 -23.99
C GLU A 42 8.01 26.57 -24.74
N THR A 43 6.80 26.39 -24.23
CA THR A 43 5.76 25.63 -24.88
C THR A 43 4.38 26.21 -24.55
N ASP A 44 3.46 26.04 -25.45
CA ASP A 44 2.06 26.34 -25.23
C ASP A 44 1.35 25.08 -24.69
N VAL A 45 0.32 25.28 -23.87
CA VAL A 45 -0.51 24.20 -23.33
C VAL A 45 -1.98 24.50 -23.66
N ILE A 46 -2.64 23.55 -24.31
CA ILE A 46 -4.09 23.62 -24.54
C ILE A 46 -4.76 22.52 -23.74
N VAL A 47 -5.41 22.90 -22.63
CA VAL A 47 -6.14 21.95 -21.77
C VAL A 47 -7.56 21.78 -22.31
N GLY A 48 -7.88 20.52 -22.67
CA GLY A 48 -9.24 20.14 -23.01
C GLY A 48 -10.05 19.87 -21.74
N THR A 49 -11.37 20.09 -21.80
CA THR A 49 -12.29 19.70 -20.74
C THR A 49 -12.82 18.29 -20.97
N ALA A 50 -13.00 17.52 -19.90
CA ALA A 50 -13.63 16.21 -19.97
C ALA A 50 -15.12 16.35 -20.41
N SER A 51 -15.59 15.38 -21.20
CA SER A 51 -16.99 15.38 -21.65
C SER A 51 -17.92 14.97 -20.52
N LYS A 52 -18.89 15.81 -20.18
CA LYS A 52 -19.96 15.42 -19.22
C LYS A 52 -20.87 14.33 -19.76
N ALA A 53 -21.00 14.19 -21.08
CA ALA A 53 -21.83 13.15 -21.71
C ALA A 53 -21.27 11.72 -21.50
N ASP A 54 -19.95 11.62 -21.25
CA ASP A 54 -19.26 10.37 -21.03
C ASP A 54 -18.62 10.34 -19.63
N SER A 55 -19.29 10.91 -18.63
CA SER A 55 -18.78 10.98 -17.26
C SER A 55 -18.36 9.60 -16.76
N TYR A 56 -17.19 9.55 -16.17
CA TYR A 56 -16.63 8.35 -15.57
C TYR A 56 -17.22 8.05 -14.19
N PHE A 57 -17.96 8.99 -13.63
CA PHE A 57 -18.69 8.83 -12.37
C PHE A 57 -20.09 8.26 -12.54
N GLU A 58 -20.57 8.13 -13.78
CA GLU A 58 -21.83 7.48 -14.07
C GLU A 58 -21.67 5.95 -14.12
N GLU A 59 -22.57 5.24 -13.38
CA GLU A 59 -22.60 3.78 -13.42
C GLU A 59 -23.08 3.27 -14.78
N LYS A 60 -22.29 2.37 -15.36
CA LYS A 60 -22.56 1.79 -16.70
C LYS A 60 -22.73 0.27 -16.67
N THR A 61 -22.71 -0.34 -15.49
CA THR A 61 -22.86 -1.79 -15.35
C THR A 61 -24.29 -2.22 -15.61
N ASP A 62 -24.48 -3.24 -16.46
CA ASP A 62 -25.77 -3.87 -16.63
C ASP A 62 -26.13 -4.72 -15.40
N VAL A 63 -27.07 -4.22 -14.62
CA VAL A 63 -27.53 -4.85 -13.38
C VAL A 63 -28.77 -5.71 -13.53
N ALA A 64 -29.17 -6.05 -14.76
CA ALA A 64 -30.31 -6.95 -15.01
C ALA A 64 -30.07 -8.36 -14.40
N ASP A 65 -28.82 -8.82 -14.38
CA ASP A 65 -28.38 -10.03 -13.67
C ASP A 65 -27.25 -9.65 -12.71
N VAL A 66 -27.62 -9.37 -11.47
CA VAL A 66 -26.69 -8.97 -10.41
C VAL A 66 -25.61 -10.04 -10.17
N LYS A 67 -25.93 -11.33 -10.24
CA LYS A 67 -24.94 -12.40 -10.06
C LYS A 67 -23.89 -12.38 -11.16
N ALA A 68 -24.33 -12.28 -12.41
CA ALA A 68 -23.41 -12.22 -13.54
C ALA A 68 -22.53 -10.95 -13.49
N ALA A 69 -23.12 -9.81 -13.14
CA ALA A 69 -22.39 -8.55 -12.97
C ALA A 69 -21.34 -8.67 -11.85
N TRP A 70 -21.69 -9.22 -10.69
CA TRP A 70 -20.81 -9.43 -9.55
C TRP A 70 -19.57 -10.28 -9.90
N LEU A 71 -19.80 -11.43 -10.50
CA LEU A 71 -18.70 -12.35 -10.87
C LEU A 71 -17.82 -11.76 -11.98
N LYS A 72 -18.41 -11.03 -12.92
CA LYS A 72 -17.67 -10.34 -13.99
C LYS A 72 -16.80 -9.23 -13.41
N ASP A 73 -17.30 -8.44 -12.48
CA ASP A 73 -16.60 -7.35 -11.85
C ASP A 73 -15.39 -7.86 -11.04
N LEU A 74 -15.58 -8.94 -10.26
CA LEU A 74 -14.47 -9.59 -9.56
C LEU A 74 -13.38 -10.14 -10.49
N ALA A 75 -13.72 -10.49 -11.72
CA ALA A 75 -12.77 -10.97 -12.72
C ALA A 75 -12.13 -9.85 -13.56
N ASP A 76 -12.48 -8.57 -13.34
CA ASP A 76 -11.85 -7.43 -14.03
C ASP A 76 -10.37 -7.34 -13.67
N LEU A 77 -9.52 -6.95 -14.64
CA LEU A 77 -8.07 -6.85 -14.45
C LEU A 77 -7.65 -5.88 -13.33
N ASN A 78 -8.46 -4.86 -13.05
CA ASN A 78 -8.20 -3.91 -11.97
C ASN A 78 -8.72 -4.37 -10.61
N VAL A 79 -9.49 -5.46 -10.57
CA VAL A 79 -10.12 -6.01 -9.36
C VAL A 79 -9.54 -7.36 -8.97
N CYS A 80 -9.22 -8.20 -9.96
CA CYS A 80 -8.81 -9.59 -9.77
C CYS A 80 -7.57 -9.74 -8.87
N SER A 81 -7.44 -10.91 -8.28
CA SER A 81 -6.34 -11.24 -7.37
C SER A 81 -4.98 -11.12 -8.04
N GLN A 82 -4.07 -10.42 -7.37
CA GLN A 82 -2.65 -10.38 -7.70
C GLN A 82 -1.81 -11.30 -6.80
N LYS A 83 -2.47 -12.20 -6.06
CA LYS A 83 -1.83 -13.05 -5.04
C LYS A 83 -0.64 -13.83 -5.59
N GLY A 84 -0.78 -14.46 -6.76
CA GLY A 84 0.30 -15.22 -7.39
C GLY A 84 1.55 -14.38 -7.69
N LEU A 85 1.37 -13.10 -8.09
CA LEU A 85 2.48 -12.17 -8.27
C LEU A 85 3.08 -11.75 -6.92
N VAL A 86 2.24 -11.41 -5.94
CA VAL A 86 2.68 -10.93 -4.62
C VAL A 86 3.46 -12.02 -3.88
N GLU A 87 3.05 -13.27 -3.96
CA GLU A 87 3.71 -14.41 -3.30
C GLU A 87 5.07 -14.79 -3.91
N MET A 88 5.46 -14.20 -5.04
CA MET A 88 6.83 -14.31 -5.57
C MET A 88 7.85 -13.50 -4.74
N PHE A 89 7.40 -12.66 -3.82
CA PHE A 89 8.22 -11.78 -2.99
C PHE A 89 7.98 -12.04 -1.51
N ASP A 90 8.99 -11.73 -0.68
CA ASP A 90 8.90 -11.86 0.77
C ASP A 90 8.04 -10.73 1.36
N GLY A 91 6.84 -11.04 1.82
CA GLY A 91 5.90 -10.07 2.41
C GLY A 91 6.22 -9.70 3.87
N SER A 92 7.18 -10.36 4.52
CA SER A 92 7.47 -10.22 5.95
C SER A 92 8.95 -10.02 6.28
N ILE A 93 9.74 -9.50 5.33
CA ILE A 93 11.16 -9.23 5.54
C ILE A 93 11.36 -8.35 6.79
N GLY A 94 12.29 -8.77 7.65
CA GLY A 94 12.62 -8.06 8.89
C GLY A 94 11.63 -8.27 10.03
N ALA A 95 10.58 -9.08 9.83
CA ALA A 95 9.56 -9.42 10.84
C ALA A 95 8.88 -8.19 11.48
N SER A 96 8.80 -7.08 10.75
CA SER A 96 8.18 -5.82 11.21
C SER A 96 6.80 -5.58 10.60
N SER A 97 6.32 -6.44 9.70
CA SER A 97 5.02 -6.30 9.02
C SER A 97 3.88 -6.44 10.03
N VAL A 98 3.04 -5.41 10.10
CA VAL A 98 1.75 -5.45 10.82
C VAL A 98 0.66 -5.94 9.87
N PHE A 99 0.67 -5.45 8.62
CA PHE A 99 -0.13 -6.00 7.56
C PHE A 99 0.69 -6.97 6.70
N MET A 100 0.13 -8.17 6.48
CA MET A 100 0.55 -9.02 5.38
C MET A 100 -0.17 -8.55 4.11
N PRO A 101 0.40 -8.79 2.91
CA PRO A 101 -0.27 -8.39 1.65
C PRO A 101 -1.69 -8.92 1.50
N HIS A 102 -1.97 -10.10 2.07
CA HIS A 102 -3.30 -10.69 2.18
C HIS A 102 -3.54 -11.10 3.63
N GLY A 103 -4.60 -10.54 4.23
CA GLY A 103 -4.98 -10.74 5.62
C GLY A 103 -6.06 -11.80 5.82
N GLY A 104 -6.43 -11.97 7.10
CA GLY A 104 -7.40 -12.95 7.55
C GLY A 104 -6.80 -14.35 7.79
N GLN A 105 -7.58 -15.22 8.41
CA GLN A 105 -7.17 -16.59 8.75
C GLN A 105 -6.72 -17.39 7.51
N TYR A 106 -7.34 -17.13 6.36
CA TYR A 106 -7.05 -17.81 5.09
C TYR A 106 -6.14 -17.01 4.18
N GLN A 107 -5.67 -15.84 4.62
CA GLN A 107 -4.79 -14.95 3.84
C GLN A 107 -5.34 -14.62 2.44
N MET A 108 -6.60 -14.20 2.38
CA MET A 108 -7.32 -13.94 1.13
C MET A 108 -7.92 -12.54 1.03
N THR A 109 -7.84 -11.70 2.08
CA THR A 109 -8.25 -10.29 2.01
C THR A 109 -7.07 -9.43 1.64
N GLU A 110 -7.10 -8.78 0.47
CA GLU A 110 -6.10 -7.80 0.06
C GLU A 110 -6.06 -6.63 1.05
N THR A 111 -4.87 -6.28 1.52
CA THR A 111 -4.66 -5.08 2.30
C THR A 111 -4.39 -3.89 1.39
N GLN A 112 -4.98 -2.75 1.70
CA GLN A 112 -4.89 -1.54 0.86
C GLN A 112 -3.72 -0.62 1.24
N ALA A 113 -3.04 -0.93 2.33
CA ALA A 113 -1.88 -0.20 2.80
C ALA A 113 -0.78 -1.15 3.26
N MET A 114 0.46 -0.75 3.11
CA MET A 114 1.58 -1.32 3.85
C MET A 114 1.57 -0.73 5.25
N VAL A 115 1.65 -1.58 6.27
CA VAL A 115 1.82 -1.16 7.67
C VAL A 115 2.92 -2.00 8.30
N ALA A 116 3.96 -1.32 8.80
CA ALA A 116 5.11 -1.99 9.40
C ALA A 116 5.65 -1.21 10.61
N LYS A 117 6.08 -1.93 11.64
CA LYS A 117 6.76 -1.34 12.80
C LYS A 117 8.09 -0.71 12.39
N LEU A 118 8.45 0.38 13.08
CA LEU A 118 9.79 0.94 12.93
C LEU A 118 10.83 -0.07 13.44
N PRO A 119 11.86 -0.39 12.63
CA PRO A 119 12.91 -1.29 13.05
C PRO A 119 13.79 -0.59 14.10
N VAL A 120 13.84 -1.13 15.31
CA VAL A 120 14.72 -0.68 16.38
C VAL A 120 15.79 -1.72 16.67
N LEU A 121 16.98 -1.26 17.02
CA LEU A 121 18.11 -2.16 17.31
C LEU A 121 17.92 -2.94 18.59
N THR A 122 17.28 -2.33 19.58
CA THR A 122 17.04 -2.93 20.91
C THR A 122 15.68 -2.52 21.44
N GLY A 123 15.04 -3.41 22.21
CA GLY A 123 13.70 -3.17 22.76
C GLY A 123 12.59 -3.44 21.73
N ASP A 124 11.40 -2.96 22.04
CA ASP A 124 10.21 -3.03 21.18
C ASP A 124 9.74 -1.61 20.83
N CYS A 125 9.03 -1.48 19.72
CA CYS A 125 8.49 -0.21 19.24
C CYS A 125 7.06 -0.45 18.73
N ASP A 126 6.11 0.29 19.24
CA ASP A 126 4.71 0.27 18.84
C ASP A 126 4.37 1.31 17.75
N THR A 127 5.34 2.14 17.35
CA THR A 127 5.19 3.05 16.23
C THR A 127 5.25 2.29 14.91
N VAL A 128 4.28 2.55 14.05
CA VAL A 128 4.19 1.98 12.71
C VAL A 128 4.30 3.08 11.65
N THR A 129 4.89 2.73 10.52
CA THR A 129 4.77 3.51 9.28
C THR A 129 3.70 2.88 8.40
N MET A 130 2.96 3.72 7.71
CA MET A 130 1.91 3.32 6.78
C MET A 130 2.19 3.93 5.42
N MET A 131 1.89 3.18 4.36
CA MET A 131 1.93 3.67 3.00
C MET A 131 0.81 3.06 2.18
N SER A 132 0.10 3.89 1.45
CA SER A 132 -0.90 3.49 0.46
C SER A 132 -0.66 4.17 -0.87
N PHE A 133 -1.37 3.75 -1.90
CA PHE A 133 -1.37 4.44 -3.19
C PHE A 133 -2.78 4.57 -3.74
N GLY A 134 -2.97 5.56 -4.63
CA GLY A 134 -4.17 5.76 -5.42
C GLY A 134 -3.83 6.02 -6.87
N PHE A 135 -4.58 5.40 -7.78
CA PHE A 135 -4.49 5.60 -9.22
C PHE A 135 -5.58 4.81 -9.95
N ASP A 136 -6.28 5.46 -10.87
CA ASP A 136 -7.17 4.80 -11.83
C ASP A 136 -6.80 5.22 -13.27
N PRO A 137 -6.37 4.28 -14.13
CA PRO A 137 -5.92 4.59 -15.49
C PRO A 137 -7.06 5.06 -16.41
N TYR A 138 -8.28 4.62 -16.16
CA TYR A 138 -9.44 4.99 -16.99
C TYR A 138 -9.96 6.38 -16.64
N LEU A 139 -10.09 6.68 -15.33
CA LEU A 139 -10.42 8.01 -14.85
C LEU A 139 -9.39 9.04 -15.35
N SER A 140 -8.09 8.69 -15.23
CA SER A 140 -6.99 9.55 -15.70
C SER A 140 -7.01 9.76 -17.22
N THR A 141 -7.45 8.75 -17.98
CA THR A 141 -7.60 8.87 -19.45
C THR A 141 -8.77 9.77 -19.82
N TRP A 142 -9.89 9.65 -19.10
CA TRP A 142 -11.06 10.52 -19.31
C TRP A 142 -10.76 11.97 -18.89
N SER A 143 -10.14 12.16 -17.73
CA SER A 143 -9.75 13.46 -17.21
C SER A 143 -8.50 13.36 -16.32
N PRO A 144 -7.32 13.75 -16.81
CA PRO A 144 -6.12 13.75 -15.97
C PRO A 144 -6.24 14.60 -14.71
N TYR A 145 -7.07 15.65 -14.74
CA TYR A 145 -7.38 16.50 -13.59
C TYR A 145 -8.10 15.71 -12.49
N HIS A 146 -9.21 15.04 -12.84
CA HIS A 146 -9.95 14.20 -11.88
C HIS A 146 -9.15 12.96 -11.49
N GLY A 147 -8.42 12.36 -12.42
CA GLY A 147 -7.55 11.24 -12.13
C GLY A 147 -6.55 11.54 -11.03
N ALA A 148 -5.93 12.73 -11.07
CA ALA A 148 -5.00 13.16 -10.03
C ALA A 148 -5.69 13.52 -8.70
N ILE A 149 -6.86 14.18 -8.73
CA ILE A 149 -7.66 14.46 -7.53
C ILE A 149 -7.99 13.17 -6.81
N TYR A 150 -8.50 12.17 -7.54
CA TYR A 150 -8.93 10.92 -6.93
C TYR A 150 -7.78 9.97 -6.62
N ALA A 151 -6.65 10.07 -7.32
CA ALA A 151 -5.43 9.39 -6.89
C ALA A 151 -5.00 9.84 -5.46
N VAL A 152 -5.05 11.15 -5.19
CA VAL A 152 -4.78 11.70 -3.85
C VAL A 152 -5.86 11.26 -2.87
N THR A 153 -7.14 11.43 -3.20
CA THR A 153 -8.27 11.09 -2.33
C THR A 153 -8.28 9.61 -1.94
N GLU A 154 -8.06 8.71 -2.91
CA GLU A 154 -8.00 7.28 -2.69
C GLU A 154 -6.84 6.88 -1.78
N SER A 155 -5.65 7.44 -2.00
CA SER A 155 -4.50 7.17 -1.13
C SER A 155 -4.76 7.62 0.31
N VAL A 156 -5.43 8.75 0.54
CA VAL A 156 -5.86 9.20 1.87
C VAL A 156 -6.89 8.25 2.47
N ALA A 157 -7.93 7.89 1.70
CA ALA A 157 -8.99 6.99 2.16
C ALA A 157 -8.46 5.64 2.65
N LYS A 158 -7.49 5.06 1.94
CA LYS A 158 -6.84 3.79 2.31
C LYS A 158 -6.05 3.88 3.62
N ILE A 159 -5.37 5.00 3.89
CA ILE A 159 -4.72 5.25 5.18
C ILE A 159 -5.77 5.34 6.31
N VAL A 160 -6.85 6.09 6.09
CA VAL A 160 -7.95 6.23 7.06
C VAL A 160 -8.62 4.90 7.33
N ALA A 161 -8.91 4.10 6.30
CA ALA A 161 -9.50 2.76 6.43
C ALA A 161 -8.62 1.81 7.27
N ALA A 162 -7.31 1.99 7.26
CA ALA A 162 -6.37 1.21 8.07
C ALA A 162 -6.18 1.75 9.51
N GLY A 163 -6.80 2.87 9.88
CA GLY A 163 -6.71 3.48 11.22
C GLY A 163 -5.73 4.65 11.34
N GLY A 164 -5.15 5.11 10.22
CA GLY A 164 -4.27 6.28 10.18
C GLY A 164 -5.01 7.61 10.36
N ASP A 165 -4.26 8.65 10.65
CA ASP A 165 -4.75 10.02 10.83
C ASP A 165 -4.45 10.83 9.56
N TYR A 166 -5.49 11.11 8.76
CA TYR A 166 -5.32 11.82 7.51
C TYR A 166 -4.47 13.11 7.65
N SER A 167 -4.58 13.81 8.78
CA SER A 167 -3.90 15.10 8.99
C SER A 167 -2.38 15.02 9.07
N LYS A 168 -1.84 13.83 9.31
CA LYS A 168 -0.40 13.57 9.39
C LYS A 168 0.22 13.13 8.07
N ILE A 169 -0.59 12.86 7.06
CA ILE A 169 -0.14 12.34 5.77
C ILE A 169 0.82 13.33 5.08
N ARG A 170 1.82 12.76 4.42
CA ARG A 170 2.68 13.43 3.45
C ARG A 170 2.66 12.62 2.15
N PHE A 171 2.59 13.33 1.02
CA PHE A 171 2.55 12.67 -0.27
C PHE A 171 3.91 12.60 -0.93
N THR A 172 4.06 11.62 -1.81
CA THR A 172 5.03 11.62 -2.89
C THR A 172 4.32 11.15 -4.16
N PHE A 173 4.61 11.78 -5.30
CA PHE A 173 3.92 11.48 -6.55
C PHE A 173 4.87 10.82 -7.54
N GLN A 174 4.36 9.82 -8.25
CA GLN A 174 5.04 9.23 -9.39
C GLN A 174 4.22 9.55 -10.64
N GLU A 175 4.84 10.28 -11.56
CA GLU A 175 4.20 10.67 -12.80
C GLU A 175 4.84 9.95 -13.99
N TYR A 176 4.00 9.55 -14.97
CA TYR A 176 4.45 8.92 -16.20
C TYR A 176 3.52 9.27 -17.34
N PHE A 177 4.04 10.02 -18.30
CA PHE A 177 3.26 10.51 -19.43
C PHE A 177 3.89 10.06 -20.75
N ARG A 178 3.08 10.06 -21.81
CA ARG A 178 3.54 9.83 -23.18
C ARG A 178 4.63 10.82 -23.55
N ARG A 179 5.40 10.50 -24.58
CA ARG A 179 6.46 11.40 -25.08
C ARG A 179 5.86 12.75 -25.49
N MET A 180 6.42 13.81 -24.94
CA MET A 180 6.07 15.18 -25.32
C MET A 180 6.65 15.55 -26.67
N THR A 181 5.93 16.38 -27.42
CA THR A 181 6.29 16.94 -28.70
C THR A 181 5.99 18.44 -28.68
N GLU A 182 6.08 19.11 -29.81
CA GLU A 182 5.65 20.51 -29.95
C GLU A 182 4.12 20.68 -29.97
N ASP A 183 3.35 19.58 -29.95
CA ASP A 183 1.88 19.63 -29.90
C ASP A 183 1.40 20.09 -28.51
N PRO A 184 0.75 21.25 -28.39
CA PRO A 184 0.30 21.81 -27.13
C PRO A 184 -0.78 20.95 -26.43
N HIS A 185 -1.50 20.10 -27.18
CA HIS A 185 -2.47 19.17 -26.62
C HIS A 185 -1.80 18.00 -25.88
N ARG A 186 -0.59 17.60 -26.25
CA ARG A 186 0.14 16.56 -25.50
C ARG A 186 0.55 17.07 -24.13
N TRP A 187 0.92 18.33 -23.99
CA TRP A 187 1.25 18.98 -22.74
C TRP A 187 0.06 19.18 -21.80
N SER A 188 -1.18 19.08 -22.31
CA SER A 188 -2.38 19.19 -21.49
C SER A 188 -2.45 18.10 -20.42
N GLN A 189 -1.96 16.88 -20.69
CA GLN A 189 -2.07 15.75 -19.75
C GLN A 189 -1.26 15.96 -18.47
N PRO A 190 0.08 16.19 -18.51
CA PRO A 190 0.84 16.46 -17.31
C PRO A 190 0.37 17.73 -16.59
N PHE A 191 0.00 18.78 -17.36
CA PHE A 191 -0.47 20.02 -16.77
C PHE A 191 -1.81 19.86 -16.02
N ALA A 192 -2.77 19.15 -16.60
CA ALA A 192 -4.07 18.90 -15.95
C ALA A 192 -3.90 17.98 -14.74
N ALA A 193 -3.06 16.95 -14.81
CA ALA A 193 -2.74 16.09 -13.67
C ALA A 193 -2.09 16.89 -12.52
N LEU A 194 -1.12 17.75 -12.85
CA LEU A 194 -0.48 18.65 -11.87
C LEU A 194 -1.52 19.56 -11.19
N LEU A 195 -2.42 20.18 -11.96
CA LEU A 195 -3.49 21.02 -11.41
C LEU A 195 -4.42 20.23 -10.49
N GLY A 196 -4.78 19.00 -10.85
CA GLY A 196 -5.61 18.12 -10.03
C GLY A 196 -4.93 17.77 -8.71
N ALA A 197 -3.67 17.32 -8.74
CA ALA A 197 -2.90 17.01 -7.54
C ALA A 197 -2.68 18.25 -6.65
N TYR A 198 -2.42 19.40 -7.25
CA TYR A 198 -2.28 20.67 -6.55
C TYR A 198 -3.59 21.08 -5.85
N SER A 199 -4.72 20.97 -6.56
CA SER A 199 -6.05 21.25 -6.01
C SER A 199 -6.35 20.33 -4.81
N ALA A 200 -6.07 19.04 -4.92
CA ALA A 200 -6.28 18.09 -3.84
C ALA A 200 -5.38 18.36 -2.62
N GLN A 201 -4.11 18.69 -2.83
CA GLN A 201 -3.20 19.06 -1.74
C GLN A 201 -3.68 20.31 -0.99
N LEU A 202 -4.12 21.33 -1.71
CA LEU A 202 -4.69 22.53 -1.10
C LEU A 202 -6.00 22.22 -0.37
N GLY A 203 -6.85 21.40 -0.96
CA GLY A 203 -8.13 20.99 -0.39
C GLY A 203 -7.97 20.25 0.93
N PHE A 204 -7.08 19.27 0.99
CA PHE A 204 -6.75 18.54 2.22
C PHE A 204 -5.82 19.31 3.18
N GLY A 205 -5.15 20.36 2.74
CA GLY A 205 -4.12 21.05 3.51
C GLY A 205 -2.88 20.18 3.77
N LEU A 206 -2.60 19.23 2.87
CA LEU A 206 -1.52 18.24 3.02
C LEU A 206 -0.45 18.43 1.94
N PRO A 207 0.84 18.49 2.32
CA PRO A 207 1.92 18.72 1.37
C PRO A 207 2.43 17.42 0.75
N SER A 208 2.98 17.52 -0.47
CA SER A 208 3.90 16.53 -1.02
C SER A 208 5.34 16.88 -0.65
N ILE A 209 6.15 15.83 -0.40
CA ILE A 209 7.59 15.98 -0.11
C ILE A 209 8.44 15.98 -1.38
N GLY A 210 7.86 15.59 -2.50
CA GLY A 210 8.54 15.48 -3.78
C GLY A 210 7.85 14.46 -4.68
N GLY A 211 8.59 13.98 -5.65
CA GLY A 211 8.10 13.00 -6.60
C GLY A 211 9.12 12.74 -7.70
N LYS A 212 8.66 12.04 -8.72
CA LYS A 212 9.44 11.76 -9.94
C LYS A 212 8.51 11.76 -11.13
N ASP A 213 8.89 12.46 -12.17
CA ASP A 213 8.16 12.50 -13.44
C ASP A 213 8.95 11.87 -14.58
N SER A 214 8.25 11.45 -15.63
CA SER A 214 8.82 10.96 -16.86
C SER A 214 7.87 11.22 -18.03
N MET A 215 8.43 11.66 -19.14
CA MET A 215 7.72 11.93 -20.40
C MET A 215 8.16 10.95 -21.50
N SER A 216 8.46 9.70 -21.15
CA SER A 216 9.00 8.68 -22.05
C SER A 216 8.02 7.54 -22.35
N GLY A 217 6.76 7.66 -21.95
CA GLY A 217 5.74 6.61 -22.02
C GLY A 217 5.13 6.42 -23.41
N THR A 218 5.94 6.44 -24.46
CA THR A 218 5.53 6.11 -25.84
C THR A 218 6.43 5.04 -26.40
N PHE A 219 5.84 3.94 -26.85
CA PHE A 219 6.53 2.90 -27.59
C PHE A 219 5.83 2.71 -28.96
N GLU A 220 6.54 3.04 -30.03
CA GLU A 220 5.98 3.07 -31.40
C GLU A 220 4.72 3.95 -31.47
N HIS A 221 3.55 3.33 -31.57
CA HIS A 221 2.22 3.97 -31.65
C HIS A 221 1.39 3.78 -30.35
N ILE A 222 1.96 3.18 -29.31
CA ILE A 222 1.30 2.96 -28.02
C ILE A 222 1.75 4.03 -27.05
N ASP A 223 0.81 4.79 -26.52
CA ASP A 223 1.02 5.75 -25.44
C ASP A 223 0.51 5.15 -24.10
N VAL A 224 1.24 5.36 -23.02
CA VAL A 224 0.73 5.07 -21.68
C VAL A 224 -0.46 5.98 -21.35
N PRO A 225 -1.43 5.56 -20.54
CA PRO A 225 -2.43 6.47 -20.02
C PRO A 225 -1.76 7.58 -19.21
N PRO A 226 -2.37 8.78 -19.13
CA PRO A 226 -1.87 9.82 -18.24
C PRO A 226 -1.77 9.28 -16.81
N THR A 227 -0.58 9.22 -16.25
CA THR A 227 -0.36 8.57 -14.97
C THR A 227 0.16 9.58 -13.95
N LEU A 228 -0.59 9.76 -12.87
CA LEU A 228 -0.14 10.34 -11.62
C LEU A 228 -0.58 9.40 -10.51
N VAL A 229 0.37 8.68 -9.93
CA VAL A 229 0.14 7.84 -8.74
C VAL A 229 0.44 8.68 -7.51
N SER A 230 -0.52 8.76 -6.60
CA SER A 230 -0.31 9.34 -5.27
C SER A 230 0.10 8.26 -4.29
N PHE A 231 1.19 8.45 -3.59
CA PHE A 231 1.56 7.66 -2.42
C PHE A 231 1.35 8.52 -1.17
N ALA A 232 0.51 8.03 -0.26
CA ALA A 232 0.29 8.64 1.05
C ALA A 232 1.12 7.91 2.10
N VAL A 233 1.91 8.65 2.86
CA VAL A 233 2.74 8.12 3.96
C VAL A 233 2.25 8.71 5.27
N ASP A 234 2.05 7.87 6.27
CA ASP A 234 1.62 8.25 7.62
C ASP A 234 2.41 7.50 8.69
N VAL A 235 2.29 7.96 9.92
CA VAL A 235 2.85 7.35 11.13
C VAL A 235 1.75 7.22 12.18
N ALA A 236 1.56 6.00 12.68
CA ALA A 236 0.54 5.69 13.66
C ALA A 236 1.10 4.82 14.81
N THR A 237 0.24 4.42 15.73
CA THR A 237 0.54 3.45 16.79
C THR A 237 -0.11 2.11 16.43
N GLU A 238 0.59 1.00 16.60
CA GLU A 238 0.09 -0.35 16.24
C GLU A 238 -1.32 -0.65 16.78
N LYS A 239 -1.62 -0.22 18.01
CA LYS A 239 -2.92 -0.44 18.66
C LYS A 239 -4.10 0.27 17.96
N ASP A 240 -3.82 1.29 17.15
CA ASP A 240 -4.82 2.10 16.45
C ASP A 240 -5.10 1.56 15.03
N ILE A 241 -4.40 0.49 14.64
CA ILE A 241 -4.50 -0.14 13.32
C ILE A 241 -5.55 -1.24 13.32
N ILE A 242 -6.38 -1.27 12.29
CA ILE A 242 -7.35 -2.35 12.04
C ILE A 242 -7.08 -3.00 10.69
N THR A 243 -7.33 -4.30 10.60
CA THR A 243 -7.19 -5.07 9.35
C THR A 243 -8.51 -5.15 8.59
N PRO A 244 -8.49 -5.25 7.24
CA PRO A 244 -9.70 -5.10 6.43
C PRO A 244 -10.64 -6.32 6.40
N GLU A 245 -10.19 -7.53 6.77
CA GLU A 245 -11.04 -8.71 6.74
C GLU A 245 -12.19 -8.64 7.75
N LEU A 246 -13.39 -9.15 7.38
CA LEU A 246 -14.56 -9.21 8.24
C LEU A 246 -14.29 -10.06 9.49
N LYS A 247 -14.80 -9.64 10.65
CA LYS A 247 -14.46 -10.20 11.96
C LYS A 247 -15.54 -11.11 12.54
N LYS A 248 -16.82 -10.70 12.46
CA LYS A 248 -17.83 -11.38 13.25
C LYS A 248 -19.23 -11.34 12.62
N ALA A 249 -19.90 -12.48 12.59
CA ALA A 249 -21.30 -12.54 12.20
C ALA A 249 -22.21 -11.77 13.16
N GLY A 250 -23.17 -11.07 12.62
CA GLY A 250 -24.08 -10.15 13.32
C GLY A 250 -23.61 -8.70 13.32
N ASP A 251 -22.37 -8.43 12.99
CA ASP A 251 -21.87 -7.06 12.84
C ASP A 251 -22.46 -6.41 11.58
N LYS A 252 -22.61 -5.10 11.62
CA LYS A 252 -23.24 -4.32 10.53
C LYS A 252 -22.19 -3.81 9.58
N LEU A 253 -22.54 -3.76 8.31
CA LEU A 253 -21.75 -3.06 7.29
C LEU A 253 -22.38 -1.69 7.07
N VAL A 254 -21.53 -0.67 7.22
CA VAL A 254 -21.92 0.72 6.98
C VAL A 254 -21.10 1.33 5.85
N TRP A 255 -21.73 2.22 5.10
CA TRP A 255 -21.12 2.94 4.00
C TRP A 255 -21.09 4.42 4.34
N LEU A 256 -19.87 4.97 4.38
CA LEU A 256 -19.62 6.41 4.45
C LEU A 256 -19.38 6.90 3.03
N GLN A 257 -20.23 7.83 2.58
CA GLN A 257 -20.11 8.47 1.28
C GLN A 257 -19.47 9.86 1.44
N ILE A 258 -18.43 10.13 0.65
CA ILE A 258 -17.85 11.46 0.62
C ILE A 258 -18.66 12.38 -0.31
N PRO A 259 -18.96 13.61 0.12
CA PRO A 259 -19.68 14.55 -0.72
C PRO A 259 -18.78 15.14 -1.81
N THR A 260 -19.35 15.31 -3.01
CA THR A 260 -18.73 16.00 -4.14
C THR A 260 -19.52 17.24 -4.53
N ASP A 261 -18.90 18.15 -5.27
CA ASP A 261 -19.55 19.32 -5.85
C ASP A 261 -20.16 19.03 -7.24
N GLU A 262 -20.68 20.05 -7.93
CA GLU A 262 -21.28 19.93 -9.25
C GLU A 262 -20.28 19.55 -10.38
N TYR A 263 -19.00 19.51 -10.07
CA TYR A 263 -17.91 19.15 -10.97
C TYR A 263 -17.25 17.81 -10.60
N ASP A 264 -17.92 17.02 -9.75
CA ASP A 264 -17.39 15.74 -9.22
C ASP A 264 -16.06 15.90 -8.46
N VAL A 265 -15.81 17.07 -7.83
CA VAL A 265 -14.65 17.32 -6.98
C VAL A 265 -15.05 17.13 -5.51
N PRO A 266 -14.24 16.43 -4.68
CA PRO A 266 -14.55 16.26 -3.27
C PRO A 266 -14.71 17.58 -2.53
N VAL A 267 -15.77 17.68 -1.69
CA VAL A 267 -15.96 18.83 -0.77
C VAL A 267 -15.03 18.61 0.43
N TYR A 268 -13.76 18.98 0.28
CA TYR A 268 -12.65 18.61 1.16
C TYR A 268 -12.91 18.89 2.64
N GLU A 269 -13.52 20.02 2.99
CA GLU A 269 -13.85 20.35 4.38
C GLU A 269 -14.73 19.27 5.04
N LYS A 270 -15.75 18.79 4.30
CA LYS A 270 -16.63 17.73 4.78
C LYS A 270 -15.94 16.37 4.77
N VAL A 271 -15.13 16.09 3.74
CA VAL A 271 -14.36 14.85 3.67
C VAL A 271 -13.40 14.74 4.85
N MET A 272 -12.67 15.80 5.16
CA MET A 272 -11.75 15.85 6.30
C MET A 272 -12.47 15.67 7.65
N ASP A 273 -13.63 16.29 7.83
CA ASP A 273 -14.46 16.09 9.03
C ASP A 273 -14.87 14.61 9.19
N GLN A 274 -15.36 13.99 8.10
CA GLN A 274 -15.78 12.60 8.14
C GLN A 274 -14.61 11.63 8.33
N TYR A 275 -13.49 11.85 7.66
CA TYR A 275 -12.29 11.01 7.83
C TYR A 275 -11.69 11.13 9.23
N GLY A 276 -11.69 12.33 9.83
CA GLY A 276 -11.26 12.51 11.22
C GLY A 276 -12.15 11.77 12.21
N LYS A 277 -13.47 11.83 12.02
CA LYS A 277 -14.44 11.06 12.81
C LYS A 277 -14.28 9.56 12.62
N PHE A 278 -14.06 9.12 11.37
CA PHE A 278 -13.86 7.70 11.05
C PHE A 278 -12.64 7.13 11.78
N SER A 279 -11.50 7.83 11.75
CA SER A 279 -10.30 7.43 12.48
C SER A 279 -10.57 7.41 14.00
N ALA A 280 -11.30 8.38 14.55
CA ALA A 280 -11.68 8.39 15.95
C ALA A 280 -12.58 7.20 16.32
N ASP A 281 -13.55 6.84 15.49
CA ASP A 281 -14.44 5.70 15.71
C ASP A 281 -13.67 4.35 15.63
N ILE A 282 -12.60 4.26 14.83
CA ILE A 282 -11.65 3.12 14.86
C ILE A 282 -10.92 3.08 16.21
N HIS A 283 -10.31 4.18 16.62
CA HIS A 283 -9.52 4.24 17.87
C HIS A 283 -10.38 3.99 19.12
N ASP A 284 -11.66 4.31 19.06
CA ASP A 284 -12.65 4.01 20.10
C ASP A 284 -13.17 2.56 20.04
N GLY A 285 -12.71 1.74 19.09
CA GLY A 285 -13.14 0.34 18.89
C GLY A 285 -14.59 0.19 18.45
N LYS A 286 -15.15 1.19 17.77
CA LYS A 286 -16.49 1.14 17.18
C LYS A 286 -16.47 0.57 15.77
N ILE A 287 -15.39 0.82 15.01
CA ILE A 287 -15.13 0.23 13.70
C ILE A 287 -14.03 -0.81 13.86
N VAL A 288 -14.25 -2.03 13.38
CA VAL A 288 -13.34 -3.17 13.59
C VAL A 288 -12.68 -3.69 12.30
N ALA A 289 -13.24 -3.35 11.15
CA ALA A 289 -12.66 -3.57 9.83
C ALA A 289 -13.15 -2.47 8.88
N ALA A 290 -12.34 -2.09 7.91
CA ALA A 290 -12.73 -1.11 6.91
C ALA A 290 -12.01 -1.31 5.57
N TYR A 291 -12.62 -0.78 4.50
CA TYR A 291 -12.11 -0.86 3.14
C TYR A 291 -12.48 0.42 2.37
N ALA A 292 -11.50 1.01 1.69
CA ALA A 292 -11.74 2.17 0.83
C ALA A 292 -12.28 1.71 -0.53
N LEU A 293 -13.31 2.39 -1.01
CA LEU A 293 -13.92 2.12 -2.30
C LEU A 293 -13.18 2.82 -3.44
N ASP A 294 -13.32 2.25 -4.61
CA ASP A 294 -12.76 2.74 -5.86
C ASP A 294 -13.85 2.82 -6.95
N ARG A 295 -13.43 2.76 -8.21
CA ARG A 295 -14.33 2.75 -9.37
C ARG A 295 -15.37 1.64 -9.36
N HIS A 296 -15.05 0.50 -8.78
CA HIS A 296 -15.87 -0.71 -8.84
C HIS A 296 -16.91 -0.78 -7.71
N GLY A 297 -16.90 0.18 -6.79
CA GLY A 297 -17.92 0.33 -5.77
C GLY A 297 -17.92 -0.72 -4.67
N ILE A 298 -19.11 -1.09 -4.20
CA ILE A 298 -19.33 -1.90 -3.01
C ILE A 298 -18.94 -3.37 -3.22
N VAL A 299 -19.24 -3.93 -4.40
CA VAL A 299 -19.11 -5.37 -4.66
C VAL A 299 -17.70 -5.91 -4.42
N PRO A 300 -16.65 -5.36 -5.03
CA PRO A 300 -15.31 -5.87 -4.79
C PRO A 300 -14.84 -5.68 -3.35
N ALA A 301 -15.16 -4.54 -2.74
CA ALA A 301 -14.77 -4.23 -1.38
C ALA A 301 -15.33 -5.27 -0.39
N VAL A 302 -16.66 -5.48 -0.40
CA VAL A 302 -17.33 -6.43 0.46
C VAL A 302 -16.85 -7.87 0.19
N SER A 303 -16.63 -8.23 -1.08
CA SER A 303 -16.14 -9.56 -1.44
C SER A 303 -14.72 -9.80 -0.90
N LYS A 304 -13.80 -8.85 -1.09
CA LYS A 304 -12.43 -8.95 -0.61
C LYS A 304 -12.35 -8.97 0.92
N MET A 305 -13.16 -8.15 1.60
CA MET A 305 -13.28 -8.18 3.07
C MET A 305 -13.75 -9.55 3.58
N ALA A 306 -14.64 -10.22 2.84
CA ALA A 306 -15.22 -11.51 3.23
C ALA A 306 -14.25 -12.70 3.06
N PHE A 307 -13.37 -12.67 2.05
CA PHE A 307 -12.55 -13.83 1.67
C PHE A 307 -11.57 -14.27 2.76
N GLY A 308 -10.94 -13.33 3.49
CA GLY A 308 -9.86 -13.61 4.45
C GLY A 308 -10.28 -14.47 5.63
N ASN A 309 -11.49 -14.30 6.13
CA ASN A 309 -12.07 -15.09 7.22
C ASN A 309 -13.25 -15.97 6.77
N ARG A 310 -13.54 -16.00 5.48
CA ARG A 310 -14.64 -16.75 4.87
C ARG A 310 -16.01 -16.45 5.50
N MET A 311 -16.23 -15.15 5.79
CA MET A 311 -17.52 -14.68 6.30
C MET A 311 -18.46 -14.42 5.13
N GLY A 312 -19.76 -14.59 5.34
CA GLY A 312 -20.77 -14.18 4.38
C GLY A 312 -21.25 -12.76 4.60
N VAL A 313 -21.99 -12.24 3.65
CA VAL A 313 -22.62 -10.93 3.74
C VAL A 313 -24.02 -10.96 3.16
N THR A 314 -24.99 -10.43 3.90
CA THR A 314 -26.31 -10.11 3.40
C THR A 314 -26.44 -8.60 3.23
N LEU A 315 -26.56 -8.14 1.99
CA LEU A 315 -26.74 -6.72 1.69
C LEU A 315 -28.21 -6.32 1.85
N ASP A 316 -28.44 -5.10 2.36
CA ASP A 316 -29.78 -4.58 2.57
C ASP A 316 -30.50 -4.33 1.23
N ALA A 317 -31.76 -4.68 1.17
CA ALA A 317 -32.59 -4.53 -0.02
C ALA A 317 -32.87 -3.08 -0.42
N SER A 318 -32.64 -2.11 0.49
CA SER A 318 -32.75 -0.66 0.23
C SER A 318 -31.61 -0.11 -0.61
N VAL A 319 -30.44 -0.79 -0.63
CA VAL A 319 -29.34 -0.43 -1.53
C VAL A 319 -29.82 -0.68 -2.98
N GLU A 320 -29.70 0.32 -3.84
CA GLU A 320 -30.05 0.14 -5.24
C GLU A 320 -29.01 -0.73 -5.96
N ALA A 321 -29.45 -1.58 -6.90
CA ALA A 321 -28.54 -2.46 -7.61
C ALA A 321 -27.41 -1.73 -8.35
N LYS A 322 -27.68 -0.53 -8.86
CA LYS A 322 -26.67 0.33 -9.52
C LYS A 322 -25.59 0.78 -8.54
N ASP A 323 -25.94 1.07 -7.28
CA ASP A 323 -25.00 1.59 -6.29
C ASP A 323 -24.01 0.51 -5.83
N LEU A 324 -24.32 -0.77 -6.06
CA LEU A 324 -23.39 -1.88 -5.80
C LEU A 324 -22.12 -1.81 -6.66
N PHE A 325 -22.22 -1.22 -7.86
CA PHE A 325 -21.17 -1.16 -8.88
C PHE A 325 -20.77 0.27 -9.25
N ALA A 326 -21.42 1.27 -8.66
CA ALA A 326 -21.17 2.67 -8.96
C ALA A 326 -19.77 3.10 -8.51
N PRO A 327 -19.08 3.95 -9.31
CA PRO A 327 -17.84 4.57 -8.87
C PRO A 327 -18.02 5.31 -7.54
N ALA A 328 -17.17 4.99 -6.57
CA ALA A 328 -17.28 5.48 -5.20
C ALA A 328 -15.90 5.82 -4.61
N PHE A 329 -15.06 6.45 -5.42
CA PHE A 329 -13.70 6.82 -5.04
C PHE A 329 -13.66 7.65 -3.74
N GLY A 330 -12.94 7.14 -2.75
CA GLY A 330 -12.78 7.81 -1.45
C GLY A 330 -13.87 7.48 -0.44
N ASP A 331 -14.96 6.83 -0.84
CA ASP A 331 -15.93 6.29 0.08
C ASP A 331 -15.33 5.16 0.92
N LEU A 332 -15.91 4.88 2.09
CA LEU A 332 -15.44 3.83 2.98
C LEU A 332 -16.58 2.85 3.35
N ILE A 333 -16.27 1.56 3.34
CA ILE A 333 -17.09 0.55 4.01
C ILE A 333 -16.45 0.22 5.35
N ALA A 334 -17.26 0.07 6.38
CA ALA A 334 -16.81 -0.37 7.69
C ALA A 334 -17.68 -1.49 8.25
N GLU A 335 -17.05 -2.43 8.95
CA GLU A 335 -17.70 -3.39 9.85
C GLU A 335 -17.79 -2.80 11.25
N VAL A 336 -18.98 -2.81 11.79
CA VAL A 336 -19.34 -2.19 13.08
C VAL A 336 -20.07 -3.20 13.95
N PRO A 337 -19.59 -3.53 15.17
CA PRO A 337 -20.33 -4.35 16.11
C PRO A 337 -21.73 -3.77 16.33
N ALA A 338 -22.75 -4.63 16.28
CA ALA A 338 -24.17 -4.18 16.30
C ALA A 338 -24.49 -3.30 17.51
N ASP A 339 -23.86 -3.54 18.65
CA ASP A 339 -24.03 -2.76 19.90
C ASP A 339 -23.30 -1.41 19.88
N LYS A 340 -22.45 -1.15 18.87
CA LYS A 340 -21.70 0.11 18.70
C LYS A 340 -22.28 1.03 17.64
N LEU A 341 -23.25 0.55 16.85
CA LEU A 341 -23.78 1.25 15.70
C LEU A 341 -24.29 2.66 16.05
N ASP A 342 -25.10 2.77 17.11
CA ASP A 342 -25.68 4.05 17.56
C ASP A 342 -24.63 5.04 18.12
N GLY A 343 -23.41 4.56 18.37
CA GLY A 343 -22.30 5.34 18.90
C GLY A 343 -21.35 5.90 17.84
N LEU A 344 -21.58 5.62 16.55
CA LEU A 344 -20.78 6.18 15.47
C LEU A 344 -20.94 7.70 15.39
N THR A 345 -19.85 8.37 15.02
CA THR A 345 -19.81 9.84 14.88
C THR A 345 -19.79 10.29 13.41
N ILE A 346 -19.57 9.36 12.50
CA ILE A 346 -19.63 9.59 11.05
C ILE A 346 -21.07 9.66 10.53
N ASP A 347 -21.25 10.27 9.37
CA ASP A 347 -22.47 10.10 8.57
C ASP A 347 -22.39 8.75 7.83
N TYR A 348 -23.41 7.89 7.96
CA TYR A 348 -23.35 6.56 7.37
C TYR A 348 -24.73 6.05 6.91
N THR A 349 -24.67 5.09 6.00
CA THR A 349 -25.81 4.26 5.61
C THR A 349 -25.52 2.81 5.97
N VAL A 350 -26.44 2.13 6.66
CA VAL A 350 -26.31 0.68 6.86
C VAL A 350 -26.63 -0.02 5.52
N ILE A 351 -25.66 -0.80 5.04
CA ILE A 351 -25.77 -1.48 3.74
C ILE A 351 -25.90 -3.01 3.86
N GLY A 352 -25.73 -3.57 5.06
CA GLY A 352 -25.83 -5.01 5.24
C GLY A 352 -25.37 -5.51 6.59
N GLU A 353 -25.21 -6.80 6.66
CA GLU A 353 -24.82 -7.55 7.85
C GLU A 353 -23.84 -8.67 7.48
N VAL A 354 -22.85 -8.89 8.34
CA VAL A 354 -21.93 -10.03 8.26
C VAL A 354 -22.61 -11.30 8.75
N THR A 355 -22.45 -12.40 8.03
CA THR A 355 -23.10 -13.69 8.34
C THR A 355 -22.09 -14.85 8.45
N GLU A 356 -22.48 -15.96 9.10
CA GLU A 356 -21.68 -17.19 9.16
C GLU A 356 -21.77 -18.01 7.87
N GLU A 357 -22.88 -17.88 7.13
CA GLU A 357 -23.07 -18.56 5.87
C GLU A 357 -22.11 -18.00 4.82
N GLN A 358 -21.32 -18.86 4.20
CA GLN A 358 -20.34 -18.47 3.20
C GLN A 358 -21.00 -18.12 1.85
N ASN A 359 -21.81 -17.06 1.87
CA ASN A 359 -22.53 -16.54 0.71
C ASN A 359 -22.59 -15.02 0.72
N PHE A 360 -22.72 -14.46 -0.47
CA PHE A 360 -23.21 -13.10 -0.66
C PHE A 360 -24.69 -13.15 -1.02
N GLU A 361 -25.52 -12.44 -0.28
CA GLU A 361 -26.97 -12.36 -0.52
C GLU A 361 -27.40 -10.91 -0.78
N TYR A 362 -28.14 -10.71 -1.84
CA TYR A 362 -28.76 -9.43 -2.17
C TYR A 362 -30.10 -9.67 -2.84
N LYS A 363 -31.20 -9.28 -2.20
CA LYS A 363 -32.57 -9.58 -2.64
C LYS A 363 -32.72 -11.09 -2.93
N ASP A 364 -33.12 -11.43 -4.14
CA ASP A 364 -33.29 -12.84 -4.57
C ASP A 364 -31.99 -13.47 -5.10
N THR A 365 -30.86 -12.70 -5.11
CA THR A 365 -29.60 -13.20 -5.61
C THR A 365 -28.77 -13.79 -4.46
N LYS A 366 -28.25 -15.00 -4.70
CA LYS A 366 -27.33 -15.69 -3.80
C LYS A 366 -26.11 -16.19 -4.56
N ILE A 367 -24.92 -15.83 -4.06
CA ILE A 367 -23.63 -16.19 -4.67
C ILE A 367 -22.80 -16.89 -3.59
N ALA A 368 -22.38 -18.13 -3.87
CA ALA A 368 -21.46 -18.81 -2.96
C ALA A 368 -20.12 -18.07 -2.90
N LEU A 369 -19.58 -17.90 -1.69
CA LEU A 369 -18.30 -17.26 -1.47
C LEU A 369 -17.18 -17.92 -2.31
N ALA A 370 -17.21 -19.26 -2.42
CA ALA A 370 -16.26 -20.02 -3.22
C ALA A 370 -16.35 -19.68 -4.73
N ASP A 371 -17.56 -19.42 -5.27
CA ASP A 371 -17.73 -19.02 -6.67
C ASP A 371 -17.18 -17.61 -6.91
N ALA A 372 -17.44 -16.69 -5.99
CA ALA A 372 -16.94 -15.31 -6.04
C ALA A 372 -15.42 -15.29 -5.92
N GLN A 373 -14.84 -16.02 -4.96
CA GLN A 373 -13.39 -16.13 -4.79
C GLN A 373 -12.73 -16.72 -6.04
N LYS A 374 -13.31 -17.76 -6.62
CA LYS A 374 -12.82 -18.38 -7.86
C LYS A 374 -12.85 -17.40 -9.04
N ALA A 375 -13.90 -16.59 -9.17
CA ALA A 375 -13.95 -15.54 -10.21
C ALA A 375 -12.82 -14.53 -10.01
N TRP A 376 -12.60 -14.08 -8.77
CA TRP A 376 -11.55 -13.14 -8.41
C TRP A 376 -10.14 -13.67 -8.66
N GLU A 377 -9.87 -14.95 -8.38
CA GLU A 377 -8.53 -15.55 -8.55
C GLU A 377 -8.22 -15.95 -10.01
N SER A 378 -9.24 -16.18 -10.84
CA SER A 378 -9.06 -16.88 -12.13
C SER A 378 -8.32 -16.08 -13.20
N THR A 379 -8.44 -14.76 -13.21
CA THR A 379 -8.01 -13.92 -14.34
C THR A 379 -6.49 -13.95 -14.56
N LEU A 380 -5.70 -13.88 -13.50
CA LEU A 380 -4.24 -13.89 -13.58
C LEU A 380 -3.61 -15.27 -13.31
N GLU A 381 -4.40 -16.30 -12.98
CA GLU A 381 -3.87 -17.62 -12.61
C GLU A 381 -3.00 -18.26 -13.70
N SER A 382 -3.27 -17.98 -14.97
CA SER A 382 -2.46 -18.50 -16.09
C SER A 382 -1.11 -17.81 -16.25
N VAL A 383 -0.93 -16.62 -15.68
CA VAL A 383 0.29 -15.80 -15.77
C VAL A 383 1.07 -15.82 -14.46
N PHE A 384 0.37 -15.67 -13.34
CA PHE A 384 0.90 -15.67 -11.99
C PHE A 384 0.14 -16.72 -11.16
N ALA A 385 0.48 -17.99 -11.39
CA ALA A 385 -0.18 -19.11 -10.74
C ALA A 385 0.00 -19.08 -9.22
N THR A 386 -1.10 -19.25 -8.48
CA THR A 386 -1.07 -19.38 -7.01
C THR A 386 -0.70 -20.80 -6.56
N ASN A 387 -0.79 -21.78 -7.48
CA ASN A 387 -0.43 -23.16 -7.23
C ASN A 387 0.59 -23.65 -8.26
N SER A 388 1.71 -24.18 -7.80
CA SER A 388 2.62 -24.89 -8.68
C SER A 388 2.03 -26.25 -9.03
N LYS A 389 1.68 -26.48 -10.29
CA LYS A 389 1.35 -27.81 -10.81
C LYS A 389 2.66 -28.56 -11.06
N ALA A 390 3.22 -29.18 -10.04
CA ALA A 390 4.22 -30.21 -10.27
C ALA A 390 3.49 -31.43 -10.85
N GLU A 391 3.82 -31.84 -12.08
CA GLU A 391 3.29 -33.07 -12.67
C GLU A 391 3.54 -34.24 -11.71
N GLY A 392 2.49 -34.92 -11.28
CA GLY A 392 2.55 -36.12 -10.46
C GLY A 392 2.49 -35.94 -8.93
N GLN A 393 2.19 -34.76 -8.41
CA GLN A 393 1.97 -34.54 -6.98
C GLN A 393 0.51 -34.16 -6.69
N ASP A 394 -0.35 -35.18 -6.67
CA ASP A 394 -1.72 -35.05 -6.14
C ASP A 394 -1.80 -35.39 -4.63
N GLU A 395 -0.65 -35.58 -3.96
CA GLU A 395 -0.65 -35.85 -2.53
C GLU A 395 -0.92 -34.57 -1.74
N LYS A 396 -2.07 -34.55 -1.09
CA LYS A 396 -2.40 -33.55 -0.10
C LYS A 396 -1.49 -33.71 1.10
N ILE A 397 -0.52 -32.81 1.25
CA ILE A 397 0.32 -32.78 2.44
C ILE A 397 -0.56 -32.28 3.59
N ASP A 398 -0.97 -33.19 4.47
CA ASP A 398 -1.62 -32.83 5.72
C ASP A 398 -0.54 -32.43 6.72
N THR A 399 -0.14 -31.18 6.67
CA THR A 399 0.67 -30.60 7.73
C THR A 399 -0.26 -30.27 8.88
N GLY A 400 -0.31 -31.16 9.88
CA GLY A 400 -1.06 -30.86 11.11
C GLY A 400 -0.66 -29.49 11.67
N LEU A 401 -1.63 -28.73 12.14
CA LEU A 401 -1.38 -27.49 12.86
C LEU A 401 -0.50 -27.79 14.07
N PHE A 402 0.58 -27.01 14.24
CA PHE A 402 1.39 -27.07 15.45
C PHE A 402 0.52 -26.58 16.63
N ASP A 403 0.05 -27.50 17.45
CA ASP A 403 -0.82 -27.25 18.62
C ASP A 403 -0.20 -27.85 19.89
N THR A 404 1.08 -27.59 20.11
CA THR A 404 1.68 -27.99 21.37
C THR A 404 1.59 -26.90 22.42
N LYS A 405 1.12 -27.25 23.60
CA LYS A 405 1.16 -26.40 24.82
C LYS A 405 2.43 -26.66 25.62
N GLU A 406 3.24 -27.65 25.20
CA GLU A 406 4.49 -27.99 25.87
C GLU A 406 5.60 -27.09 25.33
N VAL A 407 6.14 -26.24 26.20
CA VAL A 407 7.34 -25.46 25.91
C VAL A 407 8.55 -26.34 26.20
N HIS A 408 9.35 -26.62 25.17
CA HIS A 408 10.61 -27.33 25.35
C HIS A 408 11.58 -26.47 26.16
N ILE A 409 11.90 -26.92 27.38
CA ILE A 409 12.83 -26.23 28.28
C ILE A 409 14.17 -26.94 28.23
N CYS A 410 15.23 -26.19 27.90
CA CYS A 410 16.59 -26.72 27.89
C CYS A 410 16.97 -27.27 29.28
N GLU A 411 17.43 -28.52 29.33
CA GLU A 411 17.85 -29.19 30.59
C GLU A 411 19.09 -28.53 31.20
N HIS A 412 19.99 -28.03 30.36
CA HIS A 412 21.20 -27.32 30.76
C HIS A 412 21.04 -25.83 30.65
N LYS A 413 20.54 -25.21 31.74
CA LYS A 413 20.32 -23.76 31.75
C LYS A 413 21.63 -23.00 31.95
N ILE A 414 21.96 -22.11 31.04
CA ILE A 414 23.07 -21.18 31.12
C ILE A 414 22.47 -19.78 31.21
N ALA A 415 22.97 -18.96 32.14
CA ALA A 415 22.45 -17.62 32.38
C ALA A 415 22.57 -16.71 31.12
N GLN A 416 23.66 -16.84 30.40
CA GLN A 416 23.90 -16.16 29.14
C GLN A 416 24.72 -17.05 28.20
N PRO A 417 24.10 -17.70 27.21
CA PRO A 417 24.83 -18.54 26.27
C PRO A 417 25.75 -17.70 25.39
N THR A 418 26.90 -18.26 25.03
CA THR A 418 27.82 -17.65 24.06
C THR A 418 27.64 -18.31 22.72
N VAL A 419 27.49 -17.52 21.67
CA VAL A 419 27.36 -17.98 20.28
C VAL A 419 28.57 -17.52 19.49
N PHE A 420 29.31 -18.48 18.92
CA PHE A 420 30.41 -18.21 18.02
C PHE A 420 29.89 -18.13 16.56
N ILE A 421 30.22 -17.05 15.86
CA ILE A 421 29.82 -16.81 14.46
C ILE A 421 31.12 -16.71 13.62
N PRO A 422 31.51 -17.77 12.92
CA PRO A 422 32.62 -17.73 11.99
C PRO A 422 32.23 -17.00 10.71
N VAL A 423 33.10 -16.14 10.20
CA VAL A 423 32.93 -15.39 8.97
C VAL A 423 33.98 -15.82 7.97
N PHE A 424 33.59 -16.56 6.95
CA PHE A 424 34.45 -16.99 5.84
C PHE A 424 34.34 -16.04 4.66
N PRO A 425 35.29 -16.06 3.70
CA PRO A 425 35.12 -15.34 2.45
C PRO A 425 33.81 -15.71 1.75
N GLY A 426 32.96 -14.71 1.47
CA GLY A 426 31.63 -14.90 0.91
C GLY A 426 30.51 -15.12 1.93
N THR A 427 30.78 -15.15 3.23
CA THR A 427 29.73 -15.14 4.27
C THR A 427 28.96 -13.82 4.22
N ASN A 428 27.64 -13.92 4.31
CA ASN A 428 26.72 -12.80 4.44
C ASN A 428 25.93 -12.91 5.75
N CYS A 429 25.29 -11.79 6.14
CA CYS A 429 24.35 -11.74 7.27
C CYS A 429 24.97 -12.01 8.67
N GLU A 430 26.27 -11.93 8.83
CA GLU A 430 26.92 -12.09 10.13
C GLU A 430 26.48 -11.02 11.14
N TYR A 431 26.23 -9.80 10.67
CA TYR A 431 25.71 -8.72 11.51
C TYR A 431 24.26 -8.97 11.95
N ASP A 432 23.44 -9.51 11.04
CA ASP A 432 22.04 -9.82 11.33
C ASP A 432 21.94 -11.02 12.26
N SER A 433 22.75 -12.06 12.03
CA SER A 433 22.87 -13.21 12.93
C SER A 433 23.32 -12.78 14.32
N LYS A 434 24.35 -11.94 14.42
CA LYS A 434 24.80 -11.38 15.69
C LYS A 434 23.66 -10.69 16.42
N ARG A 435 22.93 -9.78 15.75
CA ARG A 435 21.82 -9.03 16.32
C ARG A 435 20.69 -9.95 16.80
N ALA A 436 20.35 -10.98 16.01
CA ALA A 436 19.30 -11.92 16.38
C ALA A 436 19.62 -12.69 17.67
N PHE A 437 20.84 -13.20 17.80
CA PHE A 437 21.29 -13.88 19.03
C PHE A 437 21.40 -12.95 20.23
N GLU A 438 21.89 -11.72 20.04
CA GLU A 438 21.96 -10.73 21.13
C GLU A 438 20.57 -10.29 21.60
N ARG A 439 19.59 -10.14 20.70
CA ARG A 439 18.18 -9.90 21.07
C ARG A 439 17.59 -11.04 21.89
N ALA A 440 18.00 -12.27 21.59
CA ALA A 440 17.61 -13.45 22.38
C ALA A 440 18.37 -13.56 23.72
N GLY A 441 19.24 -12.62 24.06
CA GLY A 441 19.97 -12.57 25.32
C GLY A 441 21.32 -13.30 25.32
N ALA A 442 21.80 -13.77 24.16
CA ALA A 442 23.10 -14.42 24.05
C ALA A 442 24.24 -13.39 23.98
N LYS A 443 25.45 -13.85 24.32
CA LYS A 443 26.71 -13.16 23.99
C LYS A 443 27.23 -13.68 22.66
N THR A 444 27.66 -12.80 21.76
CA THR A 444 28.19 -13.22 20.44
C THR A 444 29.69 -12.98 20.32
N ILE A 445 30.37 -13.90 19.65
CA ILE A 445 31.79 -13.79 19.27
C ILE A 445 31.86 -13.94 17.75
N VAL A 446 32.12 -12.84 17.04
CA VAL A 446 32.28 -12.84 15.59
C VAL A 446 33.77 -12.81 15.25
N LYS A 447 34.25 -13.76 14.44
CA LYS A 447 35.63 -13.83 13.98
C LYS A 447 35.71 -14.10 12.49
N VAL A 448 36.58 -13.33 11.81
CA VAL A 448 36.80 -13.43 10.38
C VAL A 448 37.91 -14.45 10.11
N PHE A 449 37.64 -15.38 9.21
CA PHE A 449 38.64 -16.30 8.65
C PHE A 449 39.42 -15.61 7.54
N ARG A 450 40.73 -15.44 7.73
CA ARG A 450 41.62 -14.87 6.72
C ARG A 450 42.30 -15.98 5.92
N ASN A 451 42.35 -15.81 4.62
CA ASN A 451 42.95 -16.80 3.69
C ASN A 451 43.89 -16.17 2.66
N MET A 452 44.44 -15.00 2.92
CA MET A 452 45.33 -14.28 2.01
C MET A 452 46.71 -14.94 1.94
N SER A 453 47.15 -15.64 3.01
CA SER A 453 48.41 -16.34 3.09
C SER A 453 48.26 -17.62 3.94
N ALA A 454 49.25 -18.53 3.83
CA ALA A 454 49.26 -19.74 4.64
C ALA A 454 49.33 -19.45 6.14
N SER A 455 50.02 -18.37 6.55
CA SER A 455 50.04 -17.93 7.96
C SER A 455 48.70 -17.39 8.41
N ASP A 456 47.97 -16.64 7.58
CA ASP A 456 46.63 -16.16 7.91
C ASP A 456 45.66 -17.29 8.19
N ILE A 457 45.76 -18.39 7.45
CA ILE A 457 44.93 -19.58 7.65
C ILE A 457 45.19 -20.19 9.04
N VAL A 458 46.49 -20.42 9.37
CA VAL A 458 46.88 -20.97 10.67
C VAL A 458 46.43 -20.09 11.81
N ASP A 459 46.70 -18.77 11.73
CA ASP A 459 46.27 -17.77 12.73
C ASP A 459 44.78 -17.74 12.90
N SER A 460 44.01 -17.87 11.79
CA SER A 460 42.55 -17.90 11.84
C SER A 460 42.03 -19.16 12.53
N VAL A 461 42.61 -20.31 12.30
CA VAL A 461 42.26 -21.55 12.99
C VAL A 461 42.51 -21.41 14.49
N ASP A 462 43.68 -20.89 14.91
CA ASP A 462 44.01 -20.66 16.31
C ASP A 462 43.02 -19.69 16.98
N VAL A 463 42.57 -18.64 16.27
CA VAL A 463 41.58 -17.71 16.77
C VAL A 463 40.20 -18.38 16.94
N PHE A 464 39.84 -19.26 15.99
CA PHE A 464 38.59 -20.02 16.05
C PHE A 464 38.57 -21.02 17.19
N GLU A 465 39.65 -21.77 17.38
CA GLU A 465 39.81 -22.73 18.51
C GLU A 465 39.66 -22.02 19.86
N LYS A 466 40.28 -20.84 20.02
CA LYS A 466 40.17 -20.01 21.24
C LYS A 466 38.75 -19.47 21.45
N ALA A 467 38.05 -19.15 20.37
CA ALA A 467 36.65 -18.68 20.45
C ALA A 467 35.67 -19.80 20.79
N ILE A 468 35.90 -21.02 20.27
CA ILE A 468 35.09 -22.21 20.56
C ILE A 468 35.29 -22.67 22.01
N ALA A 469 36.48 -22.48 22.58
CA ALA A 469 36.80 -22.87 23.94
C ALA A 469 36.20 -21.91 25.01
N GLN A 470 35.68 -20.78 24.64
CA GLN A 470 34.98 -19.82 25.53
C GLN A 470 33.50 -20.14 25.70
#